data_a35a59389529c2e066817bae6b066969
#
_entry.id   a35a59389529c2e066817bae6b066969
#
_cell.length_a   1.000
_cell.length_b   1.000
_cell.length_c   1.000
_cell.angle_alpha   90.00
_cell.angle_beta   90.00
_cell.angle_gamma   90.00
#
_symmetry.space_group_name_H-M   'P 1'
#
loop_
_entity.id
_entity.type
_entity.pdbx_description
1 polymer ?
#
loop_
_entity_poly.entity_id
_entity_poly.type
_entity_poly.pdbx_seq_one_letter_code
_entity_poly.pdbx_strand_id
1 'polypeptide(L)'
;QNLSAGYIRYRRLMADGGGPAFAQGATIEPGMSDRRVPALIARLTAEGDLTQEAGARLKAQGLVYGSELQNAVKGFQARHGLGADGRIGAGTQRSLSASAQDRARQIALNLERRRWLKREVAPERIEVNTAAAIMVYWKDGKPVHSNRVVVGTADNQTPSLEKPFASVVANPPWYVPAGIARREILPKGPGY
;
A
#
# COMPACT_ATOMS: atom_id res chain seq x y z
N GLN A 1 11.01 -4.85 2.88
CA GLN A 1 11.87 -4.09 1.93
C GLN A 1 12.67 -3.03 2.69
N ASN A 2 13.95 -2.90 2.34
CA ASN A 2 14.82 -1.87 2.93
C ASN A 2 14.45 -0.49 2.34
N LEU A 3 13.88 0.40 3.17
CA LEU A 3 13.48 1.75 2.75
C LEU A 3 14.65 2.56 2.19
N SER A 4 15.86 2.39 2.75
CA SER A 4 17.05 3.10 2.26
C SER A 4 17.41 2.70 0.83
N ALA A 5 17.36 1.41 0.50
CA ALA A 5 17.58 0.94 -0.86
C ALA A 5 16.49 1.46 -1.82
N GLY A 6 15.24 1.51 -1.36
CA GLY A 6 14.14 2.12 -2.10
C GLY A 6 14.38 3.60 -2.39
N TYR A 7 14.84 4.36 -1.39
CA TYR A 7 15.17 5.79 -1.55
C TYR A 7 16.27 6.00 -2.61
N ILE A 8 17.36 5.23 -2.52
CA ILE A 8 18.47 5.32 -3.48
C ILE A 8 17.98 5.01 -4.91
N ARG A 9 17.14 3.99 -5.07
CA ARG A 9 16.57 3.63 -6.38
C ARG A 9 15.74 4.75 -6.97
N TYR A 10 14.82 5.35 -6.22
CA TYR A 10 13.99 6.45 -6.73
C TYR A 10 14.81 7.72 -6.96
N ARG A 11 15.87 7.97 -6.19
CA ARG A 11 16.81 9.08 -6.46
C ARG A 11 17.55 8.89 -7.79
N ARG A 12 17.99 7.68 -8.10
CA ARG A 12 18.58 7.36 -9.42
C ARG A 12 17.57 7.55 -10.53
N LEU A 13 16.36 6.99 -10.37
CA LEU A 13 15.29 7.14 -11.35
C LEU A 13 14.94 8.61 -11.62
N MET A 14 15.00 9.48 -10.60
CA MET A 14 14.84 10.93 -10.79
C MET A 14 15.97 11.53 -11.63
N ALA A 15 17.22 11.14 -11.39
CA ALA A 15 18.37 11.62 -12.17
C ALA A 15 18.27 11.18 -13.64
N ASP A 16 17.67 10.00 -13.90
CA ASP A 16 17.42 9.45 -15.22
C ASP A 16 16.12 9.98 -15.87
N GLY A 17 15.60 11.11 -15.41
CA GLY A 17 14.39 11.76 -15.98
C GLY A 17 13.05 11.31 -15.35
N GLY A 18 13.06 10.58 -14.22
CA GLY A 18 11.86 10.28 -13.43
C GLY A 18 11.02 9.10 -13.91
N GLY A 19 11.36 8.50 -15.04
CA GLY A 19 10.62 7.43 -15.66
C GLY A 19 9.34 7.89 -16.40
N PRO A 20 8.73 7.03 -17.22
CA PRO A 20 7.56 7.39 -18.02
C PRO A 20 6.33 7.61 -17.15
N ALA A 21 5.54 8.63 -17.49
CA ALA A 21 4.23 8.87 -16.88
C ALA A 21 3.24 7.81 -17.41
N PHE A 22 2.33 7.36 -16.52
CA PHE A 22 1.24 6.47 -16.90
C PHE A 22 -0.08 7.24 -16.95
N ALA A 23 -0.72 7.24 -18.12
CA ALA A 23 -1.98 7.96 -18.33
C ALA A 23 -3.16 7.24 -17.65
N GLN A 24 -4.04 8.02 -17.03
CA GLN A 24 -5.30 7.53 -16.47
C GLN A 24 -6.30 7.20 -17.60
N GLY A 25 -7.25 6.31 -17.31
CA GLY A 25 -8.28 5.92 -18.27
C GLY A 25 -9.10 4.72 -17.79
N ALA A 26 -9.79 4.07 -18.71
CA ALA A 26 -10.54 2.86 -18.44
C ALA A 26 -9.63 1.76 -17.84
N THR A 27 -10.22 0.86 -17.05
CA THR A 27 -9.51 -0.32 -16.52
C THR A 27 -8.97 -1.16 -17.67
N ILE A 28 -7.71 -1.61 -17.55
CA ILE A 28 -7.13 -2.57 -18.48
C ILE A 28 -7.18 -3.95 -17.85
N GLU A 29 -7.86 -4.87 -18.50
CA GLU A 29 -7.95 -6.27 -18.09
C GLU A 29 -6.88 -7.12 -18.79
N PRO A 30 -6.42 -8.23 -18.19
CA PRO A 30 -5.55 -9.18 -18.86
C PRO A 30 -6.13 -9.65 -20.19
N GLY A 31 -5.30 -9.73 -21.22
CA GLY A 31 -5.69 -10.09 -22.59
C GLY A 31 -6.14 -8.92 -23.46
N MET A 32 -6.43 -7.75 -22.88
CA MET A 32 -6.81 -6.57 -23.67
C MET A 32 -5.63 -5.96 -24.41
N SER A 33 -5.91 -5.33 -25.55
CA SER A 33 -4.98 -4.42 -26.21
C SER A 33 -5.26 -2.98 -25.80
N ASP A 34 -4.23 -2.26 -25.35
CA ASP A 34 -4.35 -0.86 -24.92
C ASP A 34 -3.10 -0.06 -25.30
N ARG A 35 -3.30 1.15 -25.81
CA ARG A 35 -2.22 2.08 -26.21
C ARG A 35 -1.28 2.48 -25.06
N ARG A 36 -1.68 2.27 -23.80
CA ARG A 36 -0.88 2.55 -22.60
C ARG A 36 0.07 1.40 -22.25
N VAL A 37 -0.05 0.22 -22.87
CA VAL A 37 0.80 -0.95 -22.58
C VAL A 37 2.30 -0.65 -22.73
N PRO A 38 2.79 0.06 -23.78
CA PRO A 38 4.21 0.40 -23.87
C PRO A 38 4.70 1.30 -22.72
N ALA A 39 3.89 2.25 -22.26
CA ALA A 39 4.21 3.10 -21.11
C ALA A 39 4.21 2.29 -19.80
N LEU A 40 3.29 1.33 -19.65
CA LEU A 40 3.27 0.40 -18.53
C LEU A 40 4.55 -0.43 -18.46
N ILE A 41 4.95 -1.05 -19.57
CA ILE A 41 6.19 -1.84 -19.66
C ILE A 41 7.39 -0.98 -19.25
N ALA A 42 7.51 0.21 -19.85
CA ALA A 42 8.60 1.12 -19.54
C ALA A 42 8.61 1.53 -18.04
N ARG A 43 7.45 1.77 -17.45
CA ARG A 43 7.31 2.10 -16.03
C ARG A 43 7.74 0.95 -15.12
N LEU A 44 7.24 -0.26 -15.37
CA LEU A 44 7.59 -1.45 -14.58
C LEU A 44 9.08 -1.82 -14.71
N THR A 45 9.66 -1.63 -15.91
CA THR A 45 11.09 -1.81 -16.12
C THR A 45 11.91 -0.78 -15.33
N ALA A 46 11.54 0.50 -15.39
CA ALA A 46 12.21 1.56 -14.65
C ALA A 46 12.13 1.35 -13.11
N GLU A 47 11.04 0.79 -12.61
CA GLU A 47 10.87 0.47 -11.19
C GLU A 47 11.44 -0.89 -10.79
N GLY A 48 11.93 -1.70 -11.73
CA GLY A 48 12.56 -2.99 -11.48
C GLY A 48 11.57 -4.14 -11.24
N ASP A 49 10.31 -3.98 -11.65
CA ASP A 49 9.31 -5.06 -11.67
C ASP A 49 9.43 -5.94 -12.92
N LEU A 50 10.15 -5.43 -13.93
CA LEU A 50 10.60 -6.14 -15.14
C LEU A 50 12.11 -5.95 -15.31
N THR A 51 12.80 -6.97 -15.84
CA THR A 51 14.18 -6.79 -16.32
C THR A 51 14.20 -5.99 -17.62
N GLN A 52 15.36 -5.43 -18.00
CA GLN A 52 15.50 -4.69 -19.25
C GLN A 52 15.21 -5.57 -20.46
N GLU A 53 15.67 -6.83 -20.45
CA GLU A 53 15.46 -7.81 -21.52
C GLU A 53 13.96 -8.17 -21.64
N ALA A 54 13.29 -8.43 -20.53
CA ALA A 54 11.85 -8.70 -20.49
C ALA A 54 11.05 -7.49 -21.02
N GLY A 55 11.42 -6.29 -20.56
CA GLY A 55 10.80 -5.05 -21.02
C GLY A 55 10.95 -4.82 -22.53
N ALA A 56 12.14 -5.03 -23.08
CA ALA A 56 12.40 -4.91 -24.51
C ALA A 56 11.61 -5.94 -25.32
N ARG A 57 11.59 -7.21 -24.88
CA ARG A 57 10.83 -8.29 -25.51
C ARG A 57 9.33 -8.02 -25.51
N LEU A 58 8.76 -7.64 -24.36
CA LEU A 58 7.33 -7.33 -24.23
C LEU A 58 6.93 -6.13 -25.08
N LYS A 59 7.79 -5.11 -25.17
CA LYS A 59 7.55 -3.94 -26.00
C LYS A 59 7.46 -4.29 -27.50
N ALA A 60 8.24 -5.27 -27.95
CA ALA A 60 8.20 -5.78 -29.32
C ALA A 60 6.92 -6.58 -29.62
N GLN A 61 6.22 -7.11 -28.59
CA GLN A 61 4.94 -7.82 -28.75
C GLN A 61 3.73 -6.87 -28.97
N GLY A 62 3.95 -5.56 -28.88
CA GLY A 62 2.94 -4.55 -29.21
C GLY A 62 2.07 -4.12 -28.03
N LEU A 63 0.75 -4.07 -28.22
CA LEU A 63 -0.18 -3.42 -27.30
C LEU A 63 -0.92 -4.39 -26.37
N VAL A 64 -0.67 -5.69 -26.48
CA VAL A 64 -1.41 -6.73 -25.74
C VAL A 64 -0.94 -6.80 -24.29
N TYR A 65 -1.88 -6.72 -23.35
CA TYR A 65 -1.64 -6.94 -21.92
C TYR A 65 -1.61 -8.44 -21.60
N GLY A 66 -0.52 -9.11 -21.96
CA GLY A 66 -0.35 -10.56 -21.83
C GLY A 66 -0.02 -11.01 -20.38
N SER A 67 0.04 -12.34 -20.19
CA SER A 67 0.19 -12.97 -18.89
C SER A 67 1.51 -12.62 -18.17
N GLU A 68 2.62 -12.50 -18.90
CA GLU A 68 3.91 -12.11 -18.31
C GLU A 68 3.85 -10.69 -17.73
N LEU A 69 3.26 -9.75 -18.46
CA LEU A 69 3.06 -8.38 -18.00
C LEU A 69 2.06 -8.33 -16.84
N GLN A 70 1.02 -9.17 -16.85
CA GLN A 70 0.09 -9.32 -15.73
C GLN A 70 0.81 -9.76 -14.44
N ASN A 71 1.74 -10.69 -14.52
CA ASN A 71 2.51 -11.13 -13.35
C ASN A 71 3.39 -10.01 -12.80
N ALA A 72 4.02 -9.21 -13.66
CA ALA A 72 4.76 -8.03 -13.24
C ALA A 72 3.85 -6.99 -12.54
N VAL A 73 2.64 -6.76 -13.08
CA VAL A 73 1.64 -5.88 -12.44
C VAL A 73 1.20 -6.42 -11.08
N LYS A 74 0.97 -7.72 -10.92
CA LYS A 74 0.67 -8.33 -9.61
C LYS A 74 1.80 -8.09 -8.60
N GLY A 75 3.05 -8.24 -9.03
CA GLY A 75 4.22 -7.91 -8.20
C GLY A 75 4.23 -6.44 -7.79
N PHE A 76 4.01 -5.53 -8.75
CA PHE A 76 3.86 -4.10 -8.49
C PHE A 76 2.74 -3.82 -7.50
N GLN A 77 1.55 -4.38 -7.70
CA GLN A 77 0.39 -4.20 -6.81
C GLN A 77 0.70 -4.66 -5.38
N ALA A 78 1.25 -5.87 -5.21
CA ALA A 78 1.63 -6.40 -3.91
C ALA A 78 2.63 -5.49 -3.18
N ARG A 79 3.65 -5.00 -3.91
CA ARG A 79 4.66 -4.08 -3.37
C ARG A 79 4.07 -2.74 -2.94
N HIS A 80 2.98 -2.30 -3.57
CA HIS A 80 2.28 -1.06 -3.25
C HIS A 80 1.07 -1.24 -2.30
N GLY A 81 0.89 -2.43 -1.71
CA GLY A 81 -0.21 -2.71 -0.79
C GLY A 81 -1.60 -2.74 -1.43
N LEU A 82 -1.66 -2.93 -2.75
CA LEU A 82 -2.89 -3.10 -3.51
C LEU A 82 -3.29 -4.57 -3.58
N GLY A 83 -4.54 -4.86 -3.90
CA GLY A 83 -4.97 -6.21 -4.27
C GLY A 83 -4.22 -6.67 -5.52
N ALA A 84 -3.51 -7.81 -5.44
CA ALA A 84 -2.67 -8.32 -6.51
C ALA A 84 -3.50 -9.16 -7.53
N ASP A 85 -4.50 -8.53 -8.14
CA ASP A 85 -5.41 -9.15 -9.11
C ASP A 85 -4.89 -9.09 -10.56
N GLY A 86 -3.92 -8.23 -10.80
CA GLY A 86 -3.38 -7.99 -12.13
C GLY A 86 -4.27 -7.11 -13.01
N ARG A 87 -5.33 -6.49 -12.47
CA ARG A 87 -6.17 -5.52 -13.19
C ARG A 87 -5.61 -4.12 -13.00
N ILE A 88 -5.55 -3.33 -14.06
CA ILE A 88 -5.06 -1.95 -13.99
C ILE A 88 -6.24 -1.01 -13.80
N GLY A 89 -6.91 -1.14 -12.65
CA GLY A 89 -8.01 -0.27 -12.23
C GLY A 89 -7.51 1.05 -11.62
N ALA A 90 -8.43 1.90 -11.16
CA ALA A 90 -8.14 3.25 -10.67
C ALA A 90 -7.04 3.30 -9.58
N GLY A 91 -7.02 2.34 -8.64
CA GLY A 91 -5.99 2.26 -7.59
C GLY A 91 -4.60 2.00 -8.16
N THR A 92 -4.48 1.03 -9.06
CA THR A 92 -3.23 0.69 -9.74
C THR A 92 -2.76 1.84 -10.63
N GLN A 93 -3.65 2.48 -11.37
CA GLN A 93 -3.34 3.64 -12.21
C GLN A 93 -2.80 4.81 -11.38
N ARG A 94 -3.44 5.16 -10.24
CA ARG A 94 -2.91 6.19 -9.33
C ARG A 94 -1.51 5.86 -8.84
N SER A 95 -1.25 4.61 -8.49
CA SER A 95 0.09 4.18 -8.06
C SER A 95 1.13 4.26 -9.18
N LEU A 96 0.78 3.88 -10.41
CA LEU A 96 1.64 3.99 -11.58
C LEU A 96 1.92 5.44 -11.98
N SER A 97 0.99 6.36 -11.71
CA SER A 97 1.12 7.79 -12.04
C SER A 97 1.95 8.59 -11.03
N ALA A 98 2.23 8.03 -9.84
CA ALA A 98 3.05 8.72 -8.84
C ALA A 98 4.48 8.92 -9.36
N SER A 99 5.00 10.14 -9.31
CA SER A 99 6.35 10.45 -9.79
C SER A 99 7.44 9.79 -8.93
N ALA A 100 8.64 9.62 -9.52
CA ALA A 100 9.81 9.17 -8.76
C ALA A 100 10.15 10.13 -7.62
N GLN A 101 9.93 11.43 -7.81
CA GLN A 101 10.11 12.47 -6.80
C GLN A 101 9.15 12.28 -5.62
N ASP A 102 7.85 12.06 -5.88
CA ASP A 102 6.86 11.80 -4.83
C ASP A 102 7.21 10.56 -4.04
N ARG A 103 7.63 9.49 -4.72
CA ARG A 103 8.08 8.24 -4.07
C ARG A 103 9.31 8.47 -3.20
N ALA A 104 10.34 9.16 -3.72
CA ALA A 104 11.53 9.49 -2.95
C ALA A 104 11.17 10.32 -1.72
N ARG A 105 10.31 11.33 -1.86
CA ARG A 105 9.83 12.17 -0.74
C ARG A 105 9.06 11.36 0.29
N GLN A 106 8.14 10.49 -0.13
CA GLN A 106 7.40 9.60 0.77
C GLN A 106 8.34 8.70 1.58
N ILE A 107 9.36 8.13 0.91
CA ILE A 107 10.34 7.26 1.58
C ILE A 107 11.19 8.08 2.55
N ALA A 108 11.67 9.27 2.17
CA ALA A 108 12.45 10.14 3.04
C ALA A 108 11.69 10.52 4.32
N LEU A 109 10.42 10.90 4.20
CA LEU A 109 9.55 11.20 5.34
C LEU A 109 9.36 9.99 6.25
N ASN A 110 9.21 8.78 5.68
CA ASN A 110 9.07 7.56 6.48
C ASN A 110 10.39 7.12 7.14
N LEU A 111 11.54 7.37 6.50
CA LEU A 111 12.85 7.18 7.11
C LEU A 111 13.04 8.10 8.31
N GLU A 112 12.65 9.38 8.18
CA GLU A 112 12.70 10.32 9.30
C GLU A 112 11.75 9.91 10.44
N ARG A 113 10.49 9.56 10.14
CA ARG A 113 9.54 9.05 11.15
C ARG A 113 10.07 7.82 11.89
N ARG A 114 10.79 6.92 11.22
CA ARG A 114 11.41 5.76 11.88
C ARG A 114 12.48 6.14 12.89
N ARG A 115 13.11 7.31 12.79
CA ARG A 115 14.07 7.79 13.79
C ARG A 115 13.41 8.17 15.11
N TRP A 116 12.12 8.50 15.07
CA TRP A 116 11.32 8.85 16.26
C TRP A 116 10.72 7.64 16.95
N LEU A 117 10.70 6.48 16.28
CA LEU A 117 10.22 5.25 16.90
C LEU A 117 11.26 4.71 17.89
N LYS A 118 10.78 4.09 18.96
CA LYS A 118 11.64 3.39 19.90
C LYS A 118 12.44 2.32 19.17
N ARG A 119 13.73 2.23 19.44
CA ARG A 119 14.61 1.20 18.89
C ARG A 119 14.41 -0.14 19.58
N GLU A 120 14.18 -0.09 20.88
CA GLU A 120 13.89 -1.26 21.69
C GLU A 120 12.37 -1.42 21.78
N VAL A 121 11.88 -2.52 21.28
CA VAL A 121 10.47 -2.91 21.33
C VAL A 121 10.36 -4.27 21.99
N ALA A 122 9.27 -4.52 22.71
CA ALA A 122 9.04 -5.81 23.34
C ALA A 122 9.08 -6.94 22.29
N PRO A 123 9.76 -8.06 22.56
CA PRO A 123 9.84 -9.19 21.63
C PRO A 123 8.46 -9.81 21.38
N GLU A 124 7.56 -9.71 22.36
CA GLU A 124 6.16 -10.08 22.25
C GLU A 124 5.29 -8.82 22.30
N ARG A 125 4.56 -8.54 21.22
CA ARG A 125 3.77 -7.32 21.07
C ARG A 125 2.75 -7.43 19.93
N ILE A 126 1.74 -6.58 20.02
CA ILE A 126 0.83 -6.32 18.91
C ILE A 126 1.12 -4.92 18.36
N GLU A 127 1.40 -4.82 17.08
CA GLU A 127 1.56 -3.54 16.38
C GLU A 127 0.37 -3.31 15.46
N VAL A 128 -0.23 -2.12 15.53
CA VAL A 128 -1.27 -1.68 14.61
C VAL A 128 -0.76 -0.51 13.79
N ASN A 129 -0.57 -0.75 12.51
CA ASN A 129 -0.29 0.31 11.54
C ASN A 129 -1.62 0.90 11.05
N THR A 130 -2.01 2.03 11.61
CA THR A 130 -3.28 2.69 11.28
C THR A 130 -3.33 3.19 9.84
N ALA A 131 -2.21 3.60 9.25
CA ALA A 131 -2.15 4.06 7.86
C ALA A 131 -2.34 2.92 6.85
N ALA A 132 -1.88 1.71 7.20
CA ALA A 132 -2.05 0.51 6.37
C ALA A 132 -3.30 -0.30 6.74
N ALA A 133 -3.96 0.02 7.86
CA ALA A 133 -5.04 -0.75 8.48
C ALA A 133 -4.66 -2.24 8.67
N ILE A 134 -3.46 -2.47 9.18
CA ILE A 134 -2.91 -3.81 9.41
C ILE A 134 -2.45 -3.92 10.86
N MET A 135 -2.84 -5.02 11.51
CA MET A 135 -2.31 -5.48 12.78
C MET A 135 -1.30 -6.61 12.54
N VAL A 136 -0.21 -6.60 13.29
CA VAL A 136 0.79 -7.67 13.31
C VAL A 136 1.04 -8.09 14.75
N TYR A 137 0.90 -9.38 15.03
CA TYR A 137 1.35 -9.98 16.28
C TYR A 137 2.77 -10.49 16.12
N TRP A 138 3.64 -10.08 17.01
CA TRP A 138 5.04 -10.45 17.08
C TRP A 138 5.27 -11.35 18.28
N LYS A 139 6.01 -12.43 18.09
CA LYS A 139 6.48 -13.32 19.16
C LYS A 139 7.97 -13.60 18.92
N ASP A 140 8.77 -13.50 19.98
CA ASP A 140 10.23 -13.66 19.93
C ASP A 140 10.90 -12.79 18.84
N GLY A 141 10.40 -11.57 18.68
CA GLY A 141 10.88 -10.61 17.67
C GLY A 141 10.51 -10.95 16.21
N LYS A 142 9.71 -11.98 15.98
CA LYS A 142 9.27 -12.41 14.63
C LYS A 142 7.77 -12.17 14.44
N PRO A 143 7.33 -11.74 13.24
CA PRO A 143 5.91 -11.64 12.93
C PRO A 143 5.30 -13.04 12.81
N VAL A 144 4.28 -13.33 13.61
CA VAL A 144 3.61 -14.65 13.67
C VAL A 144 2.27 -14.60 12.99
N HIS A 145 1.55 -13.47 13.10
CA HIS A 145 0.21 -13.33 12.58
C HIS A 145 -0.05 -11.90 12.12
N SER A 146 -0.83 -11.76 11.06
CA SER A 146 -1.19 -10.44 10.50
C SER A 146 -2.63 -10.45 10.01
N ASN A 147 -3.38 -9.41 10.37
CA ASN A 147 -4.77 -9.21 9.95
C ASN A 147 -5.03 -7.79 9.49
N ARG A 148 -6.03 -7.62 8.64
CA ARG A 148 -6.63 -6.32 8.41
C ARG A 148 -7.45 -5.90 9.63
N VAL A 149 -7.41 -4.61 9.94
CA VAL A 149 -8.18 -4.03 11.05
C VAL A 149 -8.95 -2.81 10.56
N VAL A 150 -10.03 -2.51 11.27
CA VAL A 150 -10.76 -1.25 11.09
C VAL A 150 -10.07 -0.18 11.92
N VAL A 151 -9.78 0.94 11.30
CA VAL A 151 -9.18 2.12 11.94
C VAL A 151 -10.08 3.34 11.76
N GLY A 152 -9.86 4.37 12.56
CA GLY A 152 -10.63 5.61 12.47
C GLY A 152 -10.42 6.35 11.16
N THR A 153 -11.39 7.20 10.83
CA THR A 153 -11.36 8.11 9.69
C THR A 153 -10.47 9.33 9.95
N ALA A 154 -10.29 10.19 8.96
CA ALA A 154 -9.55 11.45 9.14
C ALA A 154 -10.15 12.34 10.24
N ASP A 155 -11.49 12.34 10.36
CA ASP A 155 -12.21 13.16 11.35
C ASP A 155 -12.30 12.49 12.74
N ASN A 156 -12.12 11.16 12.81
CA ASN A 156 -12.17 10.38 14.04
C ASN A 156 -10.99 9.41 14.06
N GLN A 157 -9.79 9.95 14.20
CA GLN A 157 -8.55 9.20 14.09
C GLN A 157 -8.35 8.21 15.24
N THR A 158 -7.87 7.02 14.93
CA THR A 158 -7.34 6.11 15.95
C THR A 158 -6.10 6.76 16.57
N PRO A 159 -6.08 7.00 17.90
CA PRO A 159 -4.94 7.66 18.53
C PRO A 159 -3.68 6.78 18.47
N SER A 160 -2.51 7.43 18.35
CA SER A 160 -1.24 6.76 18.55
C SER A 160 -1.04 6.55 20.06
N LEU A 161 -0.92 5.29 20.47
CA LEU A 161 -0.72 4.93 21.89
C LEU A 161 0.13 3.67 22.00
N GLU A 162 0.80 3.54 23.15
CA GLU A 162 1.51 2.33 23.56
C GLU A 162 0.99 1.96 24.95
N LYS A 163 0.48 0.74 25.08
CA LYS A 163 -0.09 0.23 26.35
C LYS A 163 0.30 -1.24 26.54
N PRO A 164 0.53 -1.67 27.79
CA PRO A 164 0.69 -3.08 28.06
C PRO A 164 -0.60 -3.83 27.74
N PHE A 165 -0.45 -5.03 27.23
CA PHE A 165 -1.56 -5.93 26.93
C PHE A 165 -1.89 -6.72 28.20
N ALA A 166 -3.09 -6.56 28.73
CA ALA A 166 -3.49 -7.14 30.01
C ALA A 166 -4.48 -8.30 29.86
N SER A 167 -5.43 -8.22 28.92
CA SER A 167 -6.48 -9.22 28.77
C SER A 167 -7.10 -9.24 27.38
N VAL A 168 -7.71 -10.35 27.01
CA VAL A 168 -8.60 -10.49 25.86
C VAL A 168 -10.01 -10.70 26.36
N VAL A 169 -10.95 -9.91 25.89
CA VAL A 169 -12.36 -10.05 26.22
C VAL A 169 -13.08 -10.58 24.97
N ALA A 170 -13.67 -11.77 25.08
CA ALA A 170 -14.51 -12.32 24.02
C ALA A 170 -15.91 -11.70 24.10
N ASN A 171 -16.47 -11.33 22.94
CA ASN A 171 -17.78 -10.66 22.83
C ASN A 171 -17.94 -9.48 23.79
N PRO A 172 -17.05 -8.46 23.76
CA PRO A 172 -17.14 -7.33 24.66
C PRO A 172 -18.45 -6.57 24.42
N PRO A 173 -19.15 -6.13 25.49
CA PRO A 173 -20.27 -5.23 25.31
C PRO A 173 -19.79 -3.91 24.71
N TRP A 174 -20.53 -3.38 23.74
CA TRP A 174 -20.23 -2.09 23.17
C TRP A 174 -20.89 -0.97 24.01
N TYR A 175 -20.09 -0.27 24.79
CA TYR A 175 -20.51 0.95 25.48
C TYR A 175 -20.47 2.11 24.51
N VAL A 176 -21.63 2.50 24.00
CA VAL A 176 -21.73 3.57 23.00
C VAL A 176 -21.36 4.91 23.62
N PRO A 177 -20.35 5.63 23.12
CA PRO A 177 -20.05 6.98 23.59
C PRO A 177 -21.25 7.93 23.38
N ALA A 178 -21.52 8.82 24.35
CA ALA A 178 -22.67 9.70 24.30
C ALA A 178 -22.77 10.54 23.02
N GLY A 179 -21.62 10.94 22.43
CA GLY A 179 -21.58 11.66 21.16
C GLY A 179 -22.06 10.83 19.98
N ILE A 180 -21.72 9.55 19.93
CA ILE A 180 -22.20 8.62 18.89
C ILE A 180 -23.67 8.32 19.10
N ALA A 181 -24.08 8.05 20.35
CA ALA A 181 -25.47 7.82 20.69
C ALA A 181 -26.37 8.95 20.20
N ARG A 182 -25.99 10.21 20.47
CA ARG A 182 -26.78 11.39 20.06
C ARG A 182 -26.84 11.58 18.56
N ARG A 183 -25.73 11.37 17.85
CA ARG A 183 -25.66 11.66 16.41
C ARG A 183 -26.22 10.55 15.53
N GLU A 184 -26.03 9.29 15.94
CA GLU A 184 -26.20 8.16 15.04
C GLU A 184 -27.26 7.15 15.48
N ILE A 185 -27.55 7.08 16.79
CA ILE A 185 -28.49 6.08 17.33
C ILE A 185 -29.83 6.72 17.68
N LEU A 186 -29.84 7.76 18.52
CA LEU A 186 -31.08 8.38 18.96
C LEU A 186 -31.98 8.89 17.80
N PRO A 187 -31.43 9.45 16.71
CA PRO A 187 -32.26 9.86 15.57
C PRO A 187 -32.97 8.72 14.86
N LYS A 188 -32.52 7.46 15.04
CA LYS A 188 -33.12 6.28 14.39
C LYS A 188 -34.30 5.71 15.19
N GLY A 189 -34.56 6.21 16.38
CA GLY A 189 -35.69 5.83 17.22
C GLY A 189 -35.48 4.55 18.06
N PRO A 190 -36.46 4.25 18.93
CA PRO A 190 -36.42 3.05 19.77
C PRO A 190 -36.57 1.80 18.92
N GLY A 191 -35.61 0.91 18.97
CA GLY A 191 -35.61 -0.36 18.22
C GLY A 191 -34.43 -0.53 17.26
N TYR A 192 -33.54 0.44 17.25
CA TYR A 192 -32.28 0.34 16.53
C TYR A 192 -31.18 -0.25 17.43
#